data_2b142f8e4269cf0749dd8fb55f3e17ed
#
_entry.id   2b142f8e4269cf0749dd8fb55f3e17ed
#
_cell.length_a   1.000
_cell.length_b   1.000
_cell.length_c   1.000
_cell.angle_alpha   90.00
_cell.angle_beta   90.00
_cell.angle_gamma   90.00
#
_symmetry.space_group_name_H-M   'P 1'
#
loop_
_entity.id
_entity.type
_entity.pdbx_description
1 polymer ?
#
loop_
_entity_poly.entity_id
_entity_poly.type
_entity_poly.pdbx_seq_one_letter_code
_entity_poly.pdbx_strand_id
1 'polypeptide(L)'
;MYAKEKIPVTAWLSTVFIGVYTLFLVIGMARIALLLFYTKHITTAGTHMVSEARMMSDYISGYMVLPGAFTTLLGSFTGVMALLLAVGIFIPVLVCLVTLVISCILLKKKKLQTDAWMKLIVFLILSVISFIIFQSIWICIIMVIPVVPSIRTLSAISNTE
;
A
#
# COMPACT_ATOMS: atom_id res chain seq x y z
N MET A 1 23.22 4.93 40.49
CA MET A 1 23.73 4.30 39.24
C MET A 1 22.51 3.86 38.47
N TYR A 2 21.98 4.68 37.56
CA TYR A 2 20.78 4.36 36.82
C TYR A 2 21.08 3.24 35.81
N ALA A 3 20.53 2.05 36.07
CA ALA A 3 20.55 0.99 35.09
C ALA A 3 19.95 1.52 33.77
N LYS A 4 20.72 1.56 32.71
CA LYS A 4 20.24 1.87 31.37
C LYS A 4 19.20 0.81 31.00
N GLU A 5 17.92 1.08 31.26
CA GLU A 5 16.85 0.21 30.84
C GLU A 5 16.98 -0.03 29.33
N LYS A 6 17.39 -1.23 28.98
CA LYS A 6 17.54 -1.65 27.58
C LYS A 6 16.14 -1.76 26.97
N ILE A 7 15.92 -1.04 25.90
CA ILE A 7 14.69 -1.16 25.11
C ILE A 7 14.53 -2.63 24.72
N PRO A 8 13.37 -3.27 24.99
CA PRO A 8 13.19 -4.68 24.68
C PRO A 8 13.30 -4.92 23.17
N VAL A 9 13.94 -6.01 22.80
CA VAL A 9 14.17 -6.39 21.40
C VAL A 9 12.84 -6.49 20.63
N THR A 10 11.75 -6.88 21.31
CA THR A 10 10.41 -6.98 20.72
C THR A 10 9.86 -5.63 20.23
N ALA A 11 10.16 -4.52 20.93
CA ALA A 11 9.75 -3.18 20.52
C ALA A 11 10.49 -2.73 19.25
N TRP A 12 11.79 -3.03 19.15
CA TRP A 12 12.56 -2.79 17.92
C TRP A 12 12.09 -3.67 16.77
N LEU A 13 11.83 -4.95 17.04
CA LEU A 13 11.38 -5.90 16.03
C LEU A 13 10.06 -5.43 15.38
N SER A 14 9.09 -4.97 16.18
CA SER A 14 7.84 -4.43 15.64
C SER A 14 8.06 -3.22 14.73
N THR A 15 9.00 -2.33 15.10
CA THR A 15 9.31 -1.15 14.28
C THR A 15 9.99 -1.55 12.96
N VAL A 16 10.89 -2.54 13.00
CA VAL A 16 11.52 -3.09 11.78
C VAL A 16 10.46 -3.71 10.85
N PHE A 17 9.51 -4.47 11.39
CA PHE A 17 8.41 -5.04 10.58
C PHE A 17 7.58 -3.94 9.91
N ILE A 18 7.27 -2.85 10.61
CA ILE A 18 6.57 -1.69 10.02
C ILE A 18 7.40 -1.09 8.89
N GLY A 19 8.72 -0.93 9.09
CA GLY A 19 9.63 -0.42 8.08
C GLY A 19 9.66 -1.28 6.81
N VAL A 20 9.80 -2.60 6.97
CA VAL A 20 9.77 -3.56 5.86
C VAL A 20 8.42 -3.50 5.13
N TYR A 21 7.32 -3.47 5.90
CA TYR A 21 5.98 -3.38 5.34
C TYR A 21 5.78 -2.08 4.53
N THR A 22 6.22 -0.94 5.08
CA THR A 22 6.18 0.35 4.39
C THR A 22 6.97 0.31 3.08
N LEU A 23 8.14 -0.33 3.08
CA LEU A 23 8.95 -0.52 1.87
C LEU A 23 8.19 -1.30 0.79
N PHE A 24 7.53 -2.42 1.15
CA PHE A 24 6.72 -3.19 0.21
C PHE A 24 5.56 -2.37 -0.37
N LEU A 25 4.89 -1.56 0.44
CA LEU A 25 3.81 -0.68 -0.02
C LEU A 25 4.33 0.38 -0.99
N VAL A 26 5.49 0.98 -0.73
CA VAL A 26 6.13 1.97 -1.62
C VAL A 26 6.51 1.34 -2.96
N ILE A 27 7.06 0.12 -2.94
CA ILE A 27 7.36 -0.63 -4.17
C ILE A 27 6.07 -0.93 -4.94
N GLY A 28 5.00 -1.30 -4.25
CA GLY A 28 3.67 -1.50 -4.83
C GLY A 28 3.16 -0.24 -5.52
N MET A 29 3.25 0.92 -4.86
CA MET A 29 2.90 2.22 -5.45
C MET A 29 3.71 2.53 -6.71
N ALA A 30 5.03 2.29 -6.69
CA ALA A 30 5.87 2.52 -7.86
C ALA A 30 5.44 1.65 -9.05
N ARG A 31 5.08 0.39 -8.81
CA ARG A 31 4.55 -0.51 -9.86
C ARG A 31 3.22 -0.02 -10.43
N ILE A 32 2.32 0.50 -9.58
CA ILE A 32 1.05 1.07 -10.04
C ILE A 32 1.29 2.34 -10.87
N ALA A 33 2.22 3.19 -10.48
CA ALA A 33 2.60 4.37 -11.26
C ALA A 33 3.14 3.99 -12.65
N LEU A 34 3.96 2.93 -12.76
CA LEU A 34 4.38 2.37 -14.04
C LEU A 34 3.20 1.84 -14.86
N LEU A 35 2.26 1.14 -14.22
CA LEU A 35 1.06 0.65 -14.89
C LEU A 35 0.24 1.82 -15.47
N LEU A 36 0.05 2.91 -14.72
CA LEU A 36 -0.64 4.12 -15.19
C LEU A 36 0.08 4.75 -16.40
N PHE A 37 1.39 4.74 -16.40
CA PHE A 37 2.17 5.21 -17.54
C PHE A 37 1.92 4.35 -18.78
N TYR A 38 1.94 3.03 -18.66
CA TYR A 38 1.66 2.11 -19.77
C TYR A 38 0.22 2.23 -20.27
N THR A 39 -0.77 2.37 -19.40
CA THR A 39 -2.18 2.53 -19.81
C THR A 39 -2.39 3.80 -20.62
N LYS A 40 -1.69 4.90 -20.30
CA LYS A 40 -1.71 6.12 -21.08
C LYS A 40 -1.19 5.87 -22.51
N HIS A 41 -0.08 5.16 -22.66
CA HIS A 41 0.45 4.83 -23.98
C HIS A 41 -0.48 3.93 -24.79
N ILE A 42 -1.10 2.92 -24.16
CA ILE A 42 -2.07 2.03 -24.82
C ILE A 42 -3.27 2.82 -25.30
N THR A 43 -3.83 3.70 -24.46
CA THR A 43 -4.98 4.54 -24.83
C THR A 43 -4.63 5.47 -25.98
N THR A 44 -3.46 6.11 -25.94
CA THR A 44 -2.99 6.99 -27.03
C THR A 44 -2.79 6.22 -28.34
N ALA A 45 -2.20 5.03 -28.29
CA ALA A 45 -2.07 4.19 -29.48
C ALA A 45 -3.41 3.80 -30.10
N GLY A 46 -4.38 3.44 -29.25
CA GLY A 46 -5.74 3.12 -29.70
C GLY A 46 -6.43 4.33 -30.34
N THR A 47 -6.30 5.52 -29.79
CA THR A 47 -6.89 6.75 -30.38
C THR A 47 -6.21 7.12 -31.71
N HIS A 48 -4.89 6.92 -31.83
CA HIS A 48 -4.18 7.10 -33.10
C HIS A 48 -4.70 6.14 -34.17
N MET A 49 -4.85 4.85 -33.86
CA MET A 49 -5.42 3.87 -34.80
C MET A 49 -6.79 4.28 -35.30
N VAL A 50 -7.68 4.76 -34.40
CA VAL A 50 -9.01 5.24 -34.77
C VAL A 50 -8.94 6.48 -35.66
N SER A 51 -8.04 7.43 -35.38
CA SER A 51 -7.89 8.66 -36.15
C SER A 51 -7.35 8.40 -37.56
N GLU A 52 -6.36 7.52 -37.69
CA GLU A 52 -5.81 7.12 -38.97
C GLU A 52 -6.82 6.35 -39.82
N ALA A 53 -7.58 5.44 -39.19
CA ALA A 53 -8.62 4.69 -39.88
C ALA A 53 -9.68 5.59 -40.51
N ARG A 54 -10.03 6.75 -39.89
CA ARG A 54 -10.98 7.71 -40.44
C ARG A 54 -10.47 8.41 -41.71
N MET A 55 -9.17 8.39 -41.96
CA MET A 55 -8.58 8.99 -43.18
C MET A 55 -8.42 7.97 -44.31
N MET A 56 -8.70 6.69 -44.07
CA MET A 56 -8.60 5.61 -45.06
C MET A 56 -9.95 5.37 -45.75
N SER A 57 -9.92 4.65 -46.89
CA SER A 57 -11.12 4.27 -47.60
C SER A 57 -12.04 3.41 -46.72
N ASP A 58 -13.37 3.53 -46.93
CA ASP A 58 -14.41 2.91 -46.08
C ASP A 58 -14.22 1.41 -45.83
N TYR A 59 -13.62 0.70 -46.76
CA TYR A 59 -13.41 -0.74 -46.62
C TYR A 59 -12.31 -1.13 -45.63
N ILE A 60 -11.25 -0.32 -45.51
CA ILE A 60 -10.11 -0.58 -44.62
C ILE A 60 -10.37 0.04 -43.24
N SER A 61 -11.15 1.10 -43.18
CA SER A 61 -11.48 1.81 -41.94
C SER A 61 -12.14 0.90 -40.89
N GLY A 62 -13.06 0.02 -41.32
CA GLY A 62 -13.76 -0.91 -40.43
C GLY A 62 -12.83 -1.88 -39.71
N TYR A 63 -11.78 -2.37 -40.36
CA TYR A 63 -10.82 -3.30 -39.77
C TYR A 63 -9.89 -2.65 -38.73
N MET A 64 -9.62 -1.34 -38.82
CA MET A 64 -8.74 -0.61 -37.91
C MET A 64 -9.51 0.12 -36.79
N VAL A 65 -10.72 0.57 -37.05
CA VAL A 65 -11.55 1.29 -36.04
C VAL A 65 -11.89 0.39 -34.87
N LEU A 66 -12.27 -0.85 -35.12
CA LEU A 66 -12.72 -1.77 -34.08
C LEU A 66 -11.60 -2.18 -33.11
N PRO A 67 -10.38 -2.60 -33.56
CA PRO A 67 -9.25 -2.84 -32.68
C PRO A 67 -8.79 -1.57 -31.95
N GLY A 68 -8.76 -0.42 -32.64
CA GLY A 68 -8.38 0.86 -32.03
C GLY A 68 -9.34 1.29 -30.92
N ALA A 69 -10.66 1.17 -31.16
CA ALA A 69 -11.67 1.46 -30.13
C ALA A 69 -11.55 0.50 -28.93
N PHE A 70 -11.35 -0.80 -29.19
CA PHE A 70 -11.15 -1.80 -28.13
C PHE A 70 -9.89 -1.53 -27.30
N THR A 71 -8.78 -1.17 -27.97
CA THR A 71 -7.52 -0.81 -27.28
C THR A 71 -7.68 0.44 -26.42
N THR A 72 -8.40 1.45 -26.92
CA THR A 72 -8.71 2.67 -26.16
C THR A 72 -9.55 2.35 -24.93
N LEU A 73 -10.55 1.50 -25.08
CA LEU A 73 -11.47 1.10 -24.01
C LEU A 73 -10.74 0.30 -22.92
N LEU A 74 -9.91 -0.66 -23.32
CA LEU A 74 -9.05 -1.43 -22.40
C LEU A 74 -8.07 -0.54 -21.66
N GLY A 75 -7.39 0.38 -22.35
CA GLY A 75 -6.45 1.31 -21.74
C GLY A 75 -7.14 2.22 -20.71
N SER A 76 -8.32 2.74 -21.06
CA SER A 76 -9.09 3.60 -20.15
C SER A 76 -9.58 2.84 -18.92
N PHE A 77 -10.11 1.63 -19.09
CA PHE A 77 -10.59 0.81 -17.96
C PHE A 77 -9.45 0.42 -17.01
N THR A 78 -8.33 -0.06 -17.55
CA THR A 78 -7.15 -0.38 -16.73
C THR A 78 -6.57 0.85 -16.06
N GLY A 79 -6.62 2.02 -16.69
CA GLY A 79 -6.20 3.29 -16.10
C GLY A 79 -7.05 3.68 -14.89
N VAL A 80 -8.38 3.58 -14.99
CA VAL A 80 -9.29 3.86 -13.87
C VAL A 80 -9.04 2.89 -12.71
N MET A 81 -8.92 1.59 -12.99
CA MET A 81 -8.63 0.59 -11.97
C MET A 81 -7.28 0.81 -11.29
N ALA A 82 -6.25 1.16 -12.05
CA ALA A 82 -4.93 1.47 -11.50
C ALA A 82 -4.98 2.74 -10.61
N LEU A 83 -5.76 3.74 -10.98
CA LEU A 83 -5.93 4.96 -10.19
C LEU A 83 -6.64 4.68 -8.86
N LEU A 84 -7.71 3.87 -8.88
CA LEU A 84 -8.40 3.45 -7.66
C LEU A 84 -7.46 2.66 -6.73
N LEU A 85 -6.65 1.76 -7.27
CA LEU A 85 -5.65 1.02 -6.51
C LEU A 85 -4.56 1.96 -5.94
N ALA A 86 -4.12 2.96 -6.71
CA ALA A 86 -3.14 3.93 -6.25
C ALA A 86 -3.65 4.71 -5.03
N VAL A 87 -4.88 5.20 -5.08
CA VAL A 87 -5.52 5.90 -3.96
C VAL A 87 -5.68 4.96 -2.76
N GLY A 88 -6.12 3.72 -3.00
CA GLY A 88 -6.29 2.70 -1.96
C GLY A 88 -5.00 2.33 -1.23
N ILE A 89 -3.84 2.35 -1.90
CA ILE A 89 -2.54 2.05 -1.30
C ILE A 89 -1.87 3.30 -0.70
N PHE A 90 -2.16 4.49 -1.24
CA PHE A 90 -1.57 5.74 -0.75
C PHE A 90 -1.88 6.00 0.73
N ILE A 91 -3.12 5.79 1.14
CA ILE A 91 -3.56 6.00 2.53
C ILE A 91 -2.79 5.08 3.50
N PRO A 92 -2.74 3.74 3.32
CA PRO A 92 -1.92 2.86 4.13
C PRO A 92 -0.43 3.23 4.17
N VAL A 93 0.17 3.63 3.04
CA VAL A 93 1.57 4.09 2.99
C VAL A 93 1.77 5.28 3.92
N LEU A 94 0.92 6.29 3.83
CA LEU A 94 1.02 7.50 4.65
C LEU A 94 0.85 7.19 6.14
N VAL A 95 -0.13 6.36 6.49
CA VAL A 95 -0.36 5.93 7.88
C VAL A 95 0.85 5.15 8.41
N CYS A 96 1.42 4.22 7.63
CA CYS A 96 2.60 3.46 8.05
C CYS A 96 3.83 4.35 8.24
N LEU A 97 4.06 5.33 7.35
CA LEU A 97 5.17 6.28 7.48
C LEU A 97 5.03 7.12 8.75
N VAL A 98 3.85 7.69 8.99
CA VAL A 98 3.58 8.48 10.20
C VAL A 98 3.77 7.62 11.45
N THR A 99 3.24 6.40 11.45
CA THR A 99 3.38 5.45 12.57
C THR A 99 4.84 5.12 12.83
N LEU A 100 5.63 4.91 11.78
CA LEU A 100 7.07 4.63 11.89
C LEU A 100 7.83 5.80 12.52
N VAL A 101 7.56 7.03 12.07
CA VAL A 101 8.21 8.23 12.63
C VAL A 101 7.85 8.41 14.11
N ILE A 102 6.56 8.30 14.44
CA ILE A 102 6.09 8.44 15.84
C ILE A 102 6.69 7.33 16.71
N SER A 103 6.73 6.09 16.23
CA SER A 103 7.35 4.96 16.92
C SER A 103 8.83 5.21 17.22
N CYS A 104 9.60 5.71 16.26
CA CYS A 104 11.00 6.07 16.49
C CYS A 104 11.17 7.13 17.58
N ILE A 105 10.27 8.12 17.62
CA ILE A 105 10.28 9.18 18.66
C ILE A 105 9.93 8.60 20.04
N LEU A 106 8.89 7.76 20.12
CA LEU A 106 8.45 7.14 21.37
C LEU A 106 9.50 6.19 21.93
N LEU A 107 10.17 5.40 21.07
CA LEU A 107 11.27 4.53 21.49
C LEU A 107 12.45 5.33 22.05
N LYS A 108 12.81 6.46 21.41
CA LYS A 108 13.83 7.36 21.95
C LYS A 108 13.46 7.94 23.32
N LYS A 109 12.17 8.24 23.52
CA LYS A 109 11.63 8.74 24.80
C LYS A 109 11.35 7.64 25.81
N LYS A 110 11.64 6.38 25.50
CA LYS A 110 11.37 5.19 26.34
C LYS A 110 9.91 5.00 26.73
N LYS A 111 8.96 5.54 25.97
CA LYS A 111 7.51 5.38 26.16
C LYS A 111 7.01 4.09 25.49
N LEU A 112 7.50 2.94 25.95
CA LEU A 112 7.26 1.64 25.32
C LEU A 112 5.80 1.22 25.30
N GLN A 113 5.07 1.47 26.39
CA GLN A 113 3.65 1.15 26.50
C GLN A 113 2.82 1.92 25.47
N THR A 114 3.06 3.23 25.37
CA THR A 114 2.35 4.09 24.38
C THR A 114 2.68 3.68 22.96
N ASP A 115 3.93 3.34 22.65
CA ASP A 115 4.35 2.87 21.34
C ASP A 115 3.66 1.55 20.96
N ALA A 116 3.62 0.58 21.87
CA ALA A 116 2.99 -0.71 21.65
C ALA A 116 1.46 -0.59 21.43
N TRP A 117 0.77 0.23 22.24
CA TRP A 117 -0.66 0.50 22.06
C TRP A 117 -0.96 1.19 20.73
N MET A 118 -0.18 2.21 20.38
CA MET A 118 -0.35 2.91 19.11
C MET A 118 -0.24 1.96 17.92
N LYS A 119 0.80 1.12 17.89
CA LYS A 119 0.99 0.13 16.82
C LYS A 119 -0.16 -0.85 16.74
N LEU A 120 -0.61 -1.37 17.89
CA LEU A 120 -1.71 -2.31 17.96
C LEU A 120 -2.98 -1.71 17.35
N ILE A 121 -3.37 -0.50 17.78
CA ILE A 121 -4.59 0.17 17.31
C ILE A 121 -4.49 0.45 15.80
N VAL A 122 -3.39 1.04 15.34
CA VAL A 122 -3.22 1.42 13.93
C VAL A 122 -3.27 0.20 13.02
N PHE A 123 -2.56 -0.88 13.35
CA PHE A 123 -2.55 -2.07 12.50
C PHE A 123 -3.84 -2.86 12.56
N LEU A 124 -4.55 -2.84 13.68
CA LEU A 124 -5.88 -3.44 13.79
C LEU A 124 -6.88 -2.69 12.90
N ILE A 125 -6.88 -1.36 12.93
CA ILE A 125 -7.72 -0.54 12.04
C ILE A 125 -7.36 -0.77 10.57
N LEU A 126 -6.06 -0.78 10.22
CA LEU A 126 -5.61 -1.06 8.87
C LEU A 126 -6.01 -2.45 8.39
N SER A 127 -5.97 -3.46 9.27
CA SER A 127 -6.41 -4.82 8.95
C SER A 127 -7.90 -4.86 8.62
N VAL A 128 -8.74 -4.19 9.41
CA VAL A 128 -10.19 -4.12 9.15
C VAL A 128 -10.49 -3.38 7.84
N ILE A 129 -9.85 -2.23 7.61
CA ILE A 129 -10.02 -1.47 6.37
C ILE A 129 -9.58 -2.30 5.16
N SER A 130 -8.43 -2.97 5.26
CA SER A 130 -7.92 -3.83 4.20
C SER A 130 -8.85 -5.01 3.90
N PHE A 131 -9.49 -5.58 4.93
CA PHE A 131 -10.50 -6.63 4.75
C PHE A 131 -11.71 -6.13 3.96
N ILE A 132 -12.22 -4.94 4.31
CA ILE A 132 -13.36 -4.33 3.62
C ILE A 132 -13.04 -4.06 2.14
N ILE A 133 -11.83 -3.53 1.86
CA ILE A 133 -11.44 -3.13 0.50
C ILE A 133 -11.10 -4.34 -0.38
N PHE A 134 -10.30 -5.26 0.13
CA PHE A 134 -9.74 -6.34 -0.67
C PHE A 134 -10.48 -7.68 -0.51
N GLN A 135 -11.35 -7.80 0.49
CA GLN A 135 -12.10 -9.03 0.83
C GLN A 135 -11.20 -10.28 0.92
N SER A 136 -9.92 -10.08 1.26
CA SER A 136 -8.91 -11.12 1.29
C SER A 136 -8.38 -11.34 2.70
N ILE A 137 -8.61 -12.54 3.23
CA ILE A 137 -8.11 -12.96 4.55
C ILE A 137 -6.58 -12.94 4.61
N TRP A 138 -5.90 -13.26 3.51
CA TRP A 138 -4.43 -13.26 3.46
C TRP A 138 -3.82 -11.90 3.73
N ILE A 139 -4.43 -10.84 3.20
CA ILE A 139 -3.97 -9.46 3.44
C ILE A 139 -4.14 -9.09 4.91
N CYS A 140 -5.26 -9.51 5.54
CA CYS A 140 -5.49 -9.28 6.97
C CYS A 140 -4.43 -9.99 7.84
N ILE A 141 -4.09 -11.23 7.51
CA ILE A 141 -3.06 -12.00 8.25
C ILE A 141 -1.72 -11.26 8.17
N ILE A 142 -1.32 -10.78 6.99
CA ILE A 142 -0.07 -10.03 6.79
C ILE A 142 -0.08 -8.75 7.62
N MET A 143 -1.21 -8.04 7.70
CA MET A 143 -1.37 -6.81 8.49
C MET A 143 -1.29 -7.05 10.00
N VAL A 144 -1.64 -8.23 10.48
CA VAL A 144 -1.60 -8.59 11.91
C VAL A 144 -0.20 -8.98 12.37
N ILE A 145 0.69 -9.41 11.48
CA ILE A 145 2.06 -9.84 11.85
C ILE A 145 2.80 -8.80 12.72
N PRO A 146 2.81 -7.49 12.41
CA PRO A 146 3.49 -6.48 13.24
C PRO A 146 2.86 -6.29 14.62
N VAL A 147 1.62 -6.72 14.82
CA VAL A 147 0.89 -6.60 16.09
C VAL A 147 1.41 -7.60 17.13
N VAL A 148 1.83 -8.78 16.70
CA VAL A 148 2.29 -9.86 17.59
C VAL A 148 3.46 -9.43 18.50
N PRO A 149 4.55 -8.82 18.01
CA PRO A 149 5.61 -8.32 18.86
C PRO A 149 5.16 -7.18 19.80
N SER A 150 4.16 -6.36 19.37
CA SER A 150 3.61 -5.29 20.20
C SER A 150 2.82 -5.83 21.39
N ILE A 151 2.02 -6.90 21.20
CA ILE A 151 1.32 -7.60 22.28
C ILE A 151 2.33 -8.21 23.27
N ARG A 152 3.40 -8.83 22.78
CA ARG A 152 4.46 -9.37 23.65
C ARG A 152 5.15 -8.27 24.48
N THR A 153 5.36 -7.10 23.91
CA THR A 153 5.92 -5.95 24.63
C THR A 153 4.98 -5.49 25.74
N LEU A 154 3.68 -5.39 25.47
CA LEU A 154 2.67 -5.04 26.48
C LEU A 154 2.60 -6.08 27.60
N SER A 155 2.58 -7.35 27.27
CA SER A 155 2.59 -8.45 28.25
C SER A 155 3.85 -8.43 29.13
N ALA A 156 5.02 -8.13 28.57
CA ALA A 156 6.26 -8.03 29.33
C ALA A 156 6.24 -6.83 30.31
N ILE A 157 5.63 -5.70 29.93
CA ILE A 157 5.50 -4.52 30.79
C ILE A 157 4.52 -4.80 31.93
N SER A 158 3.36 -5.41 31.64
CA SER A 158 2.35 -5.76 32.64
C SER A 158 2.84 -6.76 33.70
N ASN A 159 3.80 -7.61 33.39
CA ASN A 159 4.35 -8.57 34.35
C ASN A 159 5.48 -7.97 35.23
N THR A 160 5.87 -6.72 35.00
CA THR A 160 6.89 -6.00 35.77
C THR A 160 6.32 -4.94 36.72
N GLU A 161 5.02 -4.66 36.65
CA GLU A 161 4.24 -3.88 37.62
C GLU A 161 3.64 -4.78 38.70
#